data_1021fc9507484b526ba6f0d14a764962
#
_entry.id   1021fc9507484b526ba6f0d14a764962
#
_cell.length_a   1.000
_cell.length_b   1.000
_cell.length_c   1.000
_cell.angle_alpha   90.00
_cell.angle_beta   90.00
_cell.angle_gamma   90.00
#
_symmetry.space_group_name_H-M   'P 1'
#
loop_
_entity.id
_entity.type
_entity.pdbx_description
1 polymer ?
#
loop_
_entity_poly.entity_id
_entity_poly.type
_entity_poly.pdbx_seq_one_letter_code
_entity_poly.pdbx_strand_id
1 'polypeptide(L)'
;MSSDFTKEVDKDNIAIITWNCLDKSMNTMTEDGLRSFQQLLTEALSDEKIKGIIITSGKVDFSGGMDLSTLEALKRNSGSDPASKIFDYIMEAHGLLRKIELGRIDDTSKSKPVAFAGSGICAGIGTEIGLACHRRFLSSSKNS
;
A
#
# COMPACT_ATOMS: atom_id res chain seq x y z
N MET A 1 -7.14 -15.89 -7.54
CA MET A 1 -7.82 -14.87 -6.71
C MET A 1 -7.47 -13.51 -7.28
N SER A 2 -8.45 -12.63 -7.51
CA SER A 2 -8.14 -11.26 -7.94
C SER A 2 -7.47 -10.54 -6.78
N SER A 3 -6.32 -9.92 -7.05
CA SER A 3 -5.59 -9.14 -6.06
C SER A 3 -6.27 -7.78 -5.85
N ASP A 4 -6.32 -7.29 -4.60
CA ASP A 4 -6.79 -5.93 -4.29
C ASP A 4 -5.86 -4.84 -4.86
N PHE A 5 -4.69 -5.21 -5.31
CA PHE A 5 -3.71 -4.33 -5.93
C PHE A 5 -3.35 -4.78 -7.33
N THR A 6 -3.17 -3.83 -8.22
CA THR A 6 -2.66 -4.03 -9.58
C THR A 6 -1.46 -3.14 -9.83
N LYS A 7 -0.57 -3.55 -10.74
CA LYS A 7 0.58 -2.76 -11.18
C LYS A 7 0.57 -2.65 -12.70
N GLU A 8 0.67 -1.45 -13.19
CA GLU A 8 0.87 -1.12 -14.61
C GLU A 8 2.16 -0.30 -14.75
N VAL A 9 2.79 -0.37 -15.91
CA VAL A 9 3.97 0.45 -16.23
C VAL A 9 3.62 1.29 -17.45
N ASP A 10 3.76 2.61 -17.31
CA ASP A 10 3.47 3.52 -18.42
C ASP A 10 4.64 3.62 -19.42
N LYS A 11 4.43 4.39 -20.50
CA LYS A 11 5.43 4.61 -21.56
C LYS A 11 6.72 5.29 -21.08
N ASP A 12 6.67 5.99 -19.95
CA ASP A 12 7.80 6.70 -19.37
C ASP A 12 8.56 5.87 -18.33
N ASN A 13 8.18 4.58 -18.20
CA ASN A 13 8.69 3.61 -17.21
C ASN A 13 8.35 4.00 -15.75
N ILE A 14 7.16 4.54 -15.54
CA ILE A 14 6.62 4.77 -14.20
C ILE A 14 5.69 3.60 -13.84
N ALA A 15 5.95 2.95 -12.71
CA ALA A 15 5.06 1.93 -12.20
C ALA A 15 3.88 2.59 -11.47
N ILE A 16 2.65 2.26 -11.85
CA ILE A 16 1.42 2.72 -11.22
C ILE A 16 0.84 1.55 -10.45
N ILE A 17 0.85 1.64 -9.12
CA ILE A 17 0.25 0.65 -8.22
C ILE A 17 -1.10 1.18 -7.77
N THR A 18 -2.17 0.49 -8.16
CA THR A 18 -3.55 0.88 -7.89
C THR A 18 -4.17 -0.04 -6.85
N TRP A 19 -4.67 0.55 -5.77
CA TRP A 19 -5.46 -0.15 -4.76
C TRP A 19 -6.95 -0.14 -5.15
N ASN A 20 -7.53 -1.32 -5.33
CA ASN A 20 -8.93 -1.45 -5.72
C ASN A 20 -9.53 -2.77 -5.21
N CYS A 21 -10.08 -2.76 -4.01
CA CYS A 21 -10.83 -3.89 -3.44
C CYS A 21 -12.13 -4.09 -4.21
N LEU A 22 -12.21 -5.14 -5.06
CA LEU A 22 -13.31 -5.30 -6.03
C LEU A 22 -14.69 -5.43 -5.37
N ASP A 23 -14.78 -6.14 -4.25
CA ASP A 23 -16.06 -6.46 -3.59
C ASP A 23 -16.42 -5.50 -2.46
N LYS A 24 -15.75 -4.33 -2.39
CA LYS A 24 -15.96 -3.32 -1.34
C LYS A 24 -16.19 -1.94 -1.94
N SER A 25 -17.04 -1.15 -1.30
CA SER A 25 -17.25 0.26 -1.67
C SER A 25 -16.02 1.13 -1.37
N MET A 26 -15.22 0.74 -0.38
CA MET A 26 -14.01 1.44 0.06
C MET A 26 -12.85 0.46 0.17
N ASN A 27 -11.65 0.92 -0.12
CA ASN A 27 -10.45 0.13 0.10
C ASN A 27 -10.17 -0.04 1.59
N THR A 28 -9.99 -1.28 2.03
CA THR A 28 -9.53 -1.62 3.38
C THR A 28 -8.40 -2.64 3.29
N MET A 29 -7.37 -2.46 4.11
CA MET A 29 -6.17 -3.31 4.08
C MET A 29 -6.43 -4.62 4.79
N THR A 30 -6.38 -5.71 4.04
CA THR A 30 -6.38 -7.08 4.54
C THR A 30 -4.97 -7.63 4.63
N GLU A 31 -4.78 -8.79 5.26
CA GLU A 31 -3.47 -9.47 5.29
C GLU A 31 -2.99 -9.83 3.88
N ASP A 32 -3.87 -10.37 3.03
CA ASP A 32 -3.54 -10.69 1.63
C ASP A 32 -3.29 -9.42 0.80
N GLY A 33 -4.04 -8.35 1.05
CA GLY A 33 -3.83 -7.05 0.43
C GLY A 33 -2.45 -6.48 0.78
N LEU A 34 -2.03 -6.55 2.04
CA LEU A 34 -0.71 -6.09 2.49
C LEU A 34 0.41 -6.87 1.77
N ARG A 35 0.30 -8.20 1.70
CA ARG A 35 1.28 -9.05 1.01
C ARG A 35 1.34 -8.77 -0.48
N SER A 36 0.18 -8.62 -1.12
CA SER A 36 0.10 -8.27 -2.55
C SER A 36 0.75 -6.91 -2.84
N PHE A 37 0.45 -5.90 -2.04
CA PHE A 37 1.06 -4.58 -2.18
C PHE A 37 2.57 -4.63 -1.98
N GLN A 38 3.04 -5.34 -0.94
CA GLN A 38 4.46 -5.52 -0.68
C GLN A 38 5.19 -6.21 -1.85
N GLN A 39 4.57 -7.22 -2.45
CA GLN A 39 5.12 -7.90 -3.63
C GLN A 39 5.26 -6.93 -4.80
N LEU A 40 4.19 -6.24 -5.19
CA LEU A 40 4.18 -5.33 -6.32
C LEU A 40 5.13 -4.14 -6.14
N LEU A 41 5.23 -3.61 -4.91
CA LEU A 41 6.19 -2.56 -4.57
C LEU A 41 7.62 -3.07 -4.69
N THR A 42 7.92 -4.25 -4.17
CA THR A 42 9.25 -4.86 -4.24
C THR A 42 9.66 -5.12 -5.69
N GLU A 43 8.77 -5.64 -6.52
CA GLU A 43 9.02 -5.82 -7.96
C GLU A 43 9.33 -4.49 -8.65
N ALA A 44 8.52 -3.43 -8.38
CA ALA A 44 8.75 -2.12 -8.98
C ALA A 44 10.06 -1.47 -8.51
N LEU A 45 10.43 -1.65 -7.25
CA LEU A 45 11.71 -1.16 -6.72
C LEU A 45 12.91 -1.92 -7.28
N SER A 46 12.78 -3.24 -7.54
CA SER A 46 13.85 -4.10 -8.06
C SER A 46 14.11 -3.93 -9.56
N ASP A 47 13.09 -3.58 -10.33
CA ASP A 47 13.20 -3.49 -11.80
C ASP A 47 13.98 -2.23 -12.20
N GLU A 48 15.19 -2.39 -12.70
CA GLU A 48 16.08 -1.29 -13.12
C GLU A 48 15.48 -0.38 -14.19
N LYS A 49 14.49 -0.86 -14.96
CA LYS A 49 13.80 -0.06 -15.98
C LYS A 49 12.83 0.94 -15.38
N ILE A 50 12.29 0.65 -14.19
CA ILE A 50 11.34 1.53 -13.50
C ILE A 50 12.08 2.75 -12.93
N LYS A 51 11.62 3.95 -13.31
CA LYS A 51 12.21 5.22 -12.91
C LYS A 51 11.54 5.84 -11.68
N GLY A 52 10.30 5.49 -11.43
CA GLY A 52 9.51 6.00 -10.30
C GLY A 52 8.24 5.20 -10.10
N ILE A 53 7.56 5.43 -8.99
CA ILE A 53 6.37 4.71 -8.59
C ILE A 53 5.28 5.70 -8.21
N ILE A 54 4.05 5.45 -8.66
CA ILE A 54 2.84 6.14 -8.22
C ILE A 54 1.96 5.15 -7.49
N ILE A 55 1.50 5.51 -6.31
CA ILE A 55 0.53 4.75 -5.53
C ILE A 55 -0.79 5.51 -5.57
N THR A 56 -1.85 4.86 -6.02
CA THR A 56 -3.17 5.46 -6.21
C THR A 56 -4.31 4.52 -5.84
N SER A 57 -5.55 5.02 -5.91
CA SER A 57 -6.78 4.27 -5.67
C SER A 57 -7.60 4.15 -6.95
N GLY A 58 -8.22 3.00 -7.16
CA GLY A 58 -9.25 2.79 -8.19
C GLY A 58 -10.65 3.22 -7.75
N LYS A 59 -10.78 3.84 -6.57
CA LYS A 59 -12.06 4.29 -5.98
C LYS A 59 -12.07 5.81 -5.76
N VAL A 60 -13.27 6.35 -5.52
CA VAL A 60 -13.46 7.77 -5.18
C VAL A 60 -12.71 8.12 -3.90
N ASP A 61 -12.84 7.30 -2.87
CA ASP A 61 -12.10 7.41 -1.62
C ASP A 61 -10.83 6.56 -1.68
N PHE A 62 -9.72 7.09 -1.15
CA PHE A 62 -8.46 6.35 -1.21
C PHE A 62 -8.51 5.11 -0.32
N SER A 63 -8.87 5.25 0.96
CA SER A 63 -8.86 4.14 1.91
C SER A 63 -9.64 4.42 3.19
N GLY A 64 -10.35 3.41 3.69
CA GLY A 64 -10.93 3.36 5.03
C GLY A 64 -9.98 2.86 6.12
N GLY A 65 -8.73 2.54 5.77
CA GLY A 65 -7.73 2.06 6.70
C GLY A 65 -7.62 0.54 6.75
N MET A 66 -7.33 0.01 7.94
CA MET A 66 -7.20 -1.44 8.18
C MET A 66 -8.56 -2.13 8.15
N ASP A 67 -8.62 -3.33 7.60
CA ASP A 67 -9.81 -4.17 7.70
C ASP A 67 -9.93 -4.76 9.12
N LEU A 68 -11.00 -4.39 9.84
CA LEU A 68 -11.20 -4.83 11.22
C LEU A 68 -11.38 -6.35 11.34
N SER A 69 -11.96 -6.99 10.33
CA SER A 69 -12.12 -8.45 10.33
C SER A 69 -10.77 -9.17 10.25
N THR A 70 -9.76 -8.55 9.64
CA THR A 70 -8.39 -9.06 9.61
C THR A 70 -7.79 -9.10 11.02
N LEU A 71 -7.95 -8.04 11.81
CA LEU A 71 -7.46 -8.00 13.20
C LEU A 71 -8.17 -9.04 14.08
N GLU A 72 -9.49 -9.20 13.90
CA GLU A 72 -10.26 -10.23 14.60
C GLU A 72 -9.82 -11.65 14.20
N ALA A 73 -9.55 -11.89 12.91
CA ALA A 73 -9.07 -13.17 12.42
C ALA A 73 -7.66 -13.48 12.95
N LEU A 74 -6.74 -12.51 12.95
CA LEU A 74 -5.42 -12.65 13.55
C LEU A 74 -5.51 -13.02 15.03
N LYS A 75 -6.40 -12.36 15.79
CA LYS A 75 -6.64 -12.64 17.21
C LYS A 75 -7.19 -14.06 17.42
N ARG A 76 -8.16 -14.50 16.60
CA ARG A 76 -8.77 -15.85 16.71
C ARG A 76 -7.81 -16.97 16.33
N ASN A 77 -6.98 -16.77 15.31
CA ASN A 77 -6.11 -17.80 14.74
C ASN A 77 -4.72 -17.86 15.40
N SER A 78 -4.46 -17.05 16.40
CA SER A 78 -3.14 -16.93 17.03
C SER A 78 -2.88 -17.90 18.18
N GLY A 79 -3.83 -18.77 18.50
CA GLY A 79 -3.68 -19.75 19.59
C GLY A 79 -3.44 -19.08 20.95
N SER A 80 -2.32 -19.42 21.60
CA SER A 80 -1.99 -18.91 22.93
C SER A 80 -1.32 -17.54 22.96
N ASP A 81 -0.88 -17.00 21.81
CA ASP A 81 -0.17 -15.72 21.74
C ASP A 81 -0.71 -14.79 20.63
N PRO A 82 -1.87 -14.15 20.85
CA PRO A 82 -2.42 -13.16 19.94
C PRO A 82 -1.54 -11.93 19.75
N ALA A 83 -0.83 -11.53 20.80
CA ALA A 83 -0.03 -10.32 20.80
C ALA A 83 1.14 -10.42 19.81
N SER A 84 1.84 -11.57 19.78
CA SER A 84 2.93 -11.82 18.85
C SER A 84 2.46 -11.75 17.39
N LYS A 85 1.35 -12.38 17.06
CA LYS A 85 0.80 -12.35 15.69
C LYS A 85 0.41 -10.96 15.21
N ILE A 86 -0.23 -10.18 16.08
CA ILE A 86 -0.57 -8.79 15.77
C ILE A 86 0.70 -7.95 15.61
N PHE A 87 1.68 -8.17 16.47
CA PHE A 87 2.98 -7.49 16.39
C PHE A 87 3.67 -7.78 15.06
N ASP A 88 3.77 -9.05 14.66
CA ASP A 88 4.40 -9.45 13.40
C ASP A 88 3.72 -8.78 12.20
N TYR A 89 2.38 -8.76 12.17
CA TYR A 89 1.61 -8.09 11.12
C TYR A 89 1.87 -6.57 11.05
N ILE A 90 1.94 -5.91 12.22
CA ILE A 90 2.28 -4.48 12.30
C ILE A 90 3.71 -4.24 11.81
N MET A 91 4.64 -5.10 12.16
CA MET A 91 6.04 -4.99 11.70
C MET A 91 6.18 -5.20 10.19
N GLU A 92 5.38 -6.07 9.58
CA GLU A 92 5.31 -6.20 8.12
C GLU A 92 4.84 -4.89 7.47
N ALA A 93 3.78 -4.27 8.01
CA ALA A 93 3.29 -2.98 7.54
C ALA A 93 4.35 -1.87 7.69
N HIS A 94 5.05 -1.80 8.82
CA HIS A 94 6.15 -0.86 9.02
C HIS A 94 7.30 -1.09 8.03
N GLY A 95 7.66 -2.34 7.76
CA GLY A 95 8.67 -2.68 6.75
C GLY A 95 8.29 -2.22 5.35
N LEU A 96 7.01 -2.31 5.00
CA LEU A 96 6.47 -1.79 3.74
C LEU A 96 6.58 -0.26 3.67
N LEU A 97 6.12 0.45 4.70
CA LEU A 97 6.20 1.92 4.79
C LEU A 97 7.66 2.39 4.69
N ARG A 98 8.57 1.69 5.33
CA ARG A 98 10.01 2.01 5.26
C ARG A 98 10.58 1.87 3.85
N LYS A 99 10.16 0.86 3.08
CA LYS A 99 10.57 0.72 1.66
C LYS A 99 10.04 1.88 0.81
N ILE A 100 8.82 2.35 1.05
CA ILE A 100 8.25 3.52 0.38
C ILE A 100 9.08 4.76 0.71
N GLU A 101 9.34 5.01 1.99
CA GLU A 101 10.09 6.16 2.47
C GLU A 101 11.52 6.22 1.90
N LEU A 102 12.18 5.09 1.82
CA LEU A 102 13.54 5.01 1.26
C LEU A 102 13.54 4.95 -0.28
N GLY A 103 12.42 4.57 -0.90
CA GLY A 103 12.32 4.33 -2.33
C GLY A 103 13.23 3.20 -2.83
N ARG A 104 13.63 2.27 -1.94
CA ARG A 104 14.57 1.19 -2.25
C ARG A 104 14.29 -0.05 -1.40
N ILE A 105 14.83 -1.19 -1.83
CA ILE A 105 14.64 -2.47 -1.14
C ILE A 105 15.59 -2.59 0.05
N ASP A 106 16.86 -2.22 -0.16
CA ASP A 106 17.96 -2.35 0.78
C ASP A 106 18.96 -1.18 0.61
N ASP A 107 20.02 -1.18 1.41
CA ASP A 107 21.02 -0.12 1.41
C ASP A 107 21.94 -0.12 0.17
N THR A 108 21.92 -1.18 -0.61
CA THR A 108 22.72 -1.32 -1.85
C THR A 108 21.92 -0.91 -3.08
N SER A 109 20.59 -0.90 -2.99
CA SER A 109 19.68 -0.58 -4.09
C SER A 109 19.60 0.92 -4.33
N LYS A 110 19.46 1.30 -5.61
CA LYS A 110 19.25 2.69 -6.00
C LYS A 110 17.84 3.15 -5.63
N SER A 111 17.74 4.29 -4.97
CA SER A 111 16.45 4.88 -4.61
C SER A 111 15.67 5.36 -5.83
N LYS A 112 14.34 5.16 -5.80
CA LYS A 112 13.38 5.64 -6.79
C LYS A 112 12.38 6.58 -6.14
N PRO A 113 11.94 7.65 -6.82
CA PRO A 113 10.87 8.50 -6.30
C PRO A 113 9.56 7.72 -6.22
N VAL A 114 8.86 7.89 -5.09
CA VAL A 114 7.51 7.35 -4.87
C VAL A 114 6.55 8.51 -4.62
N ALA A 115 5.52 8.59 -5.42
CA ALA A 115 4.48 9.61 -5.31
C ALA A 115 3.15 8.99 -4.90
N PHE A 116 2.38 9.73 -4.12
CA PHE A 116 1.02 9.41 -3.72
C PHE A 116 0.04 10.25 -4.53
N ALA A 117 -0.96 9.62 -5.14
CA ALA A 117 -2.07 10.28 -5.82
C ALA A 117 -3.38 9.84 -5.15
N GLY A 118 -3.93 10.70 -4.30
CA GLY A 118 -5.10 10.39 -3.47
C GLY A 118 -6.30 11.28 -3.76
N SER A 119 -7.47 10.74 -3.43
CA SER A 119 -8.74 11.45 -3.50
C SER A 119 -9.64 11.01 -2.33
N GLY A 120 -10.58 11.86 -1.95
CA GLY A 120 -11.59 11.56 -0.95
C GLY A 120 -11.03 11.21 0.43
N ILE A 121 -11.72 10.31 1.11
CA ILE A 121 -11.32 9.83 2.43
C ILE A 121 -10.05 9.00 2.33
N CYS A 122 -9.09 9.33 3.18
CA CYS A 122 -7.84 8.61 3.32
C CYS A 122 -7.55 8.42 4.81
N ALA A 123 -7.77 7.22 5.34
CA ALA A 123 -7.68 6.93 6.76
C ALA A 123 -6.68 5.80 7.07
N GLY A 124 -6.17 5.78 8.30
CA GLY A 124 -5.31 4.73 8.85
C GLY A 124 -4.10 4.45 7.96
N ILE A 125 -3.87 3.16 7.62
CA ILE A 125 -2.74 2.73 6.78
C ILE A 125 -2.69 3.44 5.42
N GLY A 126 -3.81 3.87 4.85
CA GLY A 126 -3.83 4.67 3.63
C GLY A 126 -3.14 6.02 3.82
N THR A 127 -3.40 6.70 4.95
CA THR A 127 -2.72 7.95 5.31
C THR A 127 -1.23 7.71 5.56
N GLU A 128 -0.87 6.63 6.24
CA GLU A 128 0.52 6.27 6.51
C GLU A 128 1.30 6.01 5.22
N ILE A 129 0.70 5.32 4.24
CA ILE A 129 1.27 5.15 2.89
C ILE A 129 1.51 6.52 2.24
N GLY A 130 0.53 7.40 2.28
CA GLY A 130 0.65 8.75 1.73
C GLY A 130 1.77 9.55 2.40
N LEU A 131 1.90 9.46 3.74
CA LEU A 131 2.95 10.14 4.50
C LEU A 131 4.34 9.57 4.21
N ALA A 132 4.46 8.27 3.97
CA ALA A 132 5.72 7.62 3.61
C ALA A 132 6.21 7.99 2.20
N CYS A 133 5.31 8.41 1.29
CA CYS A 133 5.68 8.81 -0.07
C CYS A 133 6.46 10.14 -0.10
N HIS A 134 7.36 10.29 -1.08
CA HIS A 134 8.20 11.49 -1.25
C HIS A 134 7.39 12.72 -1.66
N ARG A 135 6.30 12.53 -2.42
CA ARG A 135 5.37 13.58 -2.85
C ARG A 135 3.93 13.10 -2.76
N ARG A 136 3.03 14.01 -2.44
CA ARG A 136 1.58 13.79 -2.32
C ARG A 136 0.83 14.74 -3.21
N PHE A 137 -0.04 14.18 -4.04
CA PHE A 137 -0.97 14.91 -4.90
C PHE A 137 -2.38 14.51 -4.48
N LEU A 138 -3.17 15.48 -4.07
CA LEU A 138 -4.52 15.26 -3.58
C LEU A 138 -5.51 15.93 -4.52
N SER A 139 -6.62 15.25 -4.80
CA SER A 139 -7.73 15.82 -5.55
C SER A 139 -8.34 17.00 -4.79
N SER A 140 -8.63 18.08 -5.50
CA SER A 140 -9.32 19.26 -4.96
C SER A 140 -10.83 19.21 -5.17
N SER A 141 -11.40 18.09 -5.66
CA SER A 141 -12.82 17.99 -5.89
C SER A 141 -13.60 18.06 -4.56
N LYS A 142 -14.63 18.92 -4.50
CA LYS A 142 -15.46 19.11 -3.30
C LYS A 142 -16.34 17.90 -2.95
N ASN A 143 -16.37 16.88 -3.81
CA ASN A 143 -17.15 15.65 -3.62
C ASN A 143 -16.24 14.45 -3.29
N SER A 144 -15.06 14.72 -2.84
CA SER A 144 -14.09 13.73 -2.38
C SER A 144 -13.74 14.01 -0.93
#